data_259b1c39257edebf95e7fad30e8a99ba
#
_entry.id   259b1c39257edebf95e7fad30e8a99ba
#
_cell.length_a   1.000
_cell.length_b   1.000
_cell.length_c   1.000
_cell.angle_alpha   90.00
_cell.angle_beta   90.00
_cell.angle_gamma   90.00
#
_symmetry.space_group_name_H-M   'P 1'
#
loop_
_entity.id
_entity.type
_entity.pdbx_description
1 polymer ?
#
loop_
_entity_poly.entity_id
_entity_poly.type
_entity_poly.pdbx_seq_one_letter_code
_entity_poly.pdbx_strand_id
1 'polypeptide(L)'
;MAEQRIGRVNSGDVSLFYRAFGAPGGKTPILILHGSNYYDSYDWIGVASALAIDREVVTPDRRGWGESTWSPSKDYSRDALLDDILAVTAGVRWDKFILMGHSGAGPVIISFAVNFPDRLEKLVIVDSQMNRDENAGAGQKIGNPPQIWPTVEAAMAPFAKLNNPPRFGLDRERALQALIKTEQGYMLKRDPDNANTNAIGEGAALPARRLVREMWMELGMVKTPAILVRGLQSDRFPPETVERFTKEYPHIPQFPVNSQHDVPRMAPDALIGHTKKFIGSV
;
A
#
# COMPACT_ATOMS: atom_id res chain seq x y z
N MET A 1 23.30 -0.59 -0.75
CA MET A 1 21.90 -1.02 -0.54
C MET A 1 21.91 -2.21 0.39
N ALA A 2 20.98 -2.31 1.32
CA ALA A 2 20.85 -3.50 2.16
C ALA A 2 20.54 -4.72 1.27
N GLU A 3 21.10 -5.89 1.65
CA GLU A 3 20.84 -7.15 0.95
C GLU A 3 19.35 -7.49 0.99
N GLN A 4 18.78 -7.83 -0.17
CA GLN A 4 17.38 -8.25 -0.29
C GLN A 4 17.27 -9.75 -0.05
N ARG A 5 16.40 -10.13 0.85
CA ARG A 5 15.93 -11.51 1.05
C ARG A 5 14.47 -11.61 0.62
N ILE A 6 14.03 -12.78 0.22
CA ILE A 6 12.63 -13.04 -0.11
C ILE A 6 12.11 -14.20 0.75
N GLY A 7 10.81 -14.18 1.02
CA GLY A 7 10.15 -15.25 1.77
C GLY A 7 8.66 -15.35 1.46
N ARG A 8 8.03 -16.33 2.08
CA ARG A 8 6.59 -16.55 1.99
C ARG A 8 6.03 -16.94 3.35
N VAL A 9 4.80 -16.53 3.60
CA VAL A 9 4.00 -16.95 4.76
C VAL A 9 2.58 -17.29 4.30
N ASN A 10 1.93 -18.22 4.99
CA ASN A 10 0.52 -18.52 4.71
C ASN A 10 -0.38 -17.64 5.57
N SER A 11 -1.48 -17.16 4.98
CA SER A 11 -2.53 -16.39 5.64
C SER A 11 -3.89 -16.85 5.12
N GLY A 12 -4.60 -17.63 5.92
CA GLY A 12 -5.83 -18.26 5.47
C GLY A 12 -5.61 -19.13 4.22
N ASP A 13 -6.28 -18.77 3.14
CA ASP A 13 -6.25 -19.48 1.86
C ASP A 13 -5.17 -18.98 0.88
N VAL A 14 -4.31 -18.04 1.29
CA VAL A 14 -3.28 -17.45 0.44
C VAL A 14 -1.86 -17.68 0.97
N SER A 15 -0.90 -17.69 0.04
CA SER A 15 0.53 -17.63 0.33
C SER A 15 1.05 -16.24 -0.04
N LEU A 16 1.42 -15.47 0.98
CA LEU A 16 1.92 -14.11 0.83
C LEU A 16 3.42 -14.12 0.56
N PHE A 17 3.83 -13.50 -0.52
CA PHE A 17 5.22 -13.23 -0.83
C PHE A 17 5.66 -11.95 -0.14
N TYR A 18 6.91 -11.89 0.32
CA TYR A 18 7.50 -10.66 0.84
C TYR A 18 8.97 -10.50 0.48
N ARG A 19 9.42 -9.25 0.47
CA ARG A 19 10.82 -8.84 0.40
C ARG A 19 11.24 -8.31 1.77
N ALA A 20 12.41 -8.71 2.23
CA ALA A 20 12.99 -8.27 3.50
C ALA A 20 14.37 -7.66 3.26
N PHE A 21 14.67 -6.59 3.99
CA PHE A 21 15.92 -5.83 3.92
C PHE A 21 16.46 -5.61 5.33
N GLY A 22 17.79 -5.51 5.47
CA GLY A 22 18.45 -5.35 6.75
C GLY A 22 18.48 -6.63 7.58
N ALA A 23 19.09 -6.55 8.77
CA ALA A 23 19.23 -7.68 9.67
C ALA A 23 18.15 -7.67 10.76
N PRO A 24 17.65 -8.85 11.18
CA PRO A 24 16.83 -8.97 12.38
C PRO A 24 17.57 -8.50 13.65
N GLY A 25 16.83 -8.03 14.65
CA GLY A 25 17.38 -7.73 15.98
C GLY A 25 17.94 -6.32 16.17
N GLY A 26 17.73 -5.43 15.22
CA GLY A 26 18.03 -4.00 15.37
C GLY A 26 16.94 -3.22 16.13
N LYS A 27 16.72 -1.96 15.75
CA LYS A 27 15.59 -1.16 16.21
C LYS A 27 14.27 -1.75 15.74
N THR A 28 13.16 -1.22 16.27
CA THR A 28 11.80 -1.63 15.89
C THR A 28 11.66 -1.75 14.37
N PRO A 29 11.27 -2.92 13.85
CA PRO A 29 11.21 -3.18 12.41
C PRO A 29 10.05 -2.45 11.73
N ILE A 30 10.08 -2.37 10.40
CA ILE A 30 9.06 -1.68 9.60
C ILE A 30 8.38 -2.66 8.66
N LEU A 31 7.04 -2.68 8.69
CA LEU A 31 6.22 -3.30 7.65
C LEU A 31 5.67 -2.23 6.71
N ILE A 32 5.90 -2.40 5.40
CA ILE A 32 5.44 -1.45 4.38
C ILE A 32 4.40 -2.13 3.49
N LEU A 33 3.21 -1.58 3.42
CA LEU A 33 2.14 -2.05 2.54
C LEU A 33 2.02 -1.14 1.31
N HIS A 34 2.10 -1.76 0.13
CA HIS A 34 1.92 -1.07 -1.15
C HIS A 34 0.48 -0.65 -1.41
N GLY A 35 0.28 0.31 -2.32
CA GLY A 35 -1.03 0.76 -2.80
C GLY A 35 -1.79 -0.30 -3.61
N SER A 36 -2.88 0.13 -4.21
CA SER A 36 -3.74 -0.72 -5.07
C SER A 36 -3.31 -0.65 -6.54
N ASN A 37 -4.08 -1.28 -7.41
CA ASN A 37 -3.94 -1.32 -8.86
C ASN A 37 -2.67 -2.08 -9.33
N TYR A 38 -1.68 -1.37 -9.85
CA TYR A 38 -0.45 -1.88 -10.45
C TYR A 38 0.73 -1.88 -9.48
N TYR A 39 0.56 -1.43 -8.24
CA TYR A 39 1.61 -1.44 -7.22
C TYR A 39 1.78 -2.83 -6.60
N ASP A 40 3.01 -3.16 -6.28
CA ASP A 40 3.40 -4.29 -5.45
C ASP A 40 4.66 -3.95 -4.63
N SER A 41 5.25 -4.91 -3.95
CA SER A 41 6.45 -4.70 -3.12
C SER A 41 7.67 -4.23 -3.91
N TYR A 42 7.72 -4.44 -5.23
CA TYR A 42 8.83 -4.02 -6.08
C TYR A 42 8.99 -2.50 -6.11
N ASP A 43 7.90 -1.74 -6.06
CA ASP A 43 7.93 -0.28 -6.04
C ASP A 43 8.53 0.29 -4.75
N TRP A 44 8.65 -0.54 -3.72
CA TRP A 44 9.17 -0.14 -2.41
C TRP A 44 10.62 -0.52 -2.15
N ILE A 45 11.30 -1.24 -3.07
CA ILE A 45 12.68 -1.72 -2.87
C ILE A 45 13.63 -0.59 -2.47
N GLY A 46 13.57 0.55 -3.15
CA GLY A 46 14.45 1.70 -2.87
C GLY A 46 14.23 2.28 -1.47
N VAL A 47 12.97 2.55 -1.12
CA VAL A 47 12.59 3.10 0.19
C VAL A 47 12.89 2.10 1.31
N ALA A 48 12.51 0.82 1.13
CA ALA A 48 12.74 -0.23 2.12
C ALA A 48 14.24 -0.43 2.39
N SER A 49 15.07 -0.52 1.33
CA SER A 49 16.51 -0.65 1.47
C SER A 49 17.16 0.53 2.20
N ALA A 50 16.67 1.76 1.95
CA ALA A 50 17.20 2.97 2.59
C ALA A 50 16.76 3.11 4.06
N LEU A 51 15.62 2.54 4.44
CA LEU A 51 15.14 2.49 5.83
C LEU A 51 15.76 1.34 6.63
N ALA A 52 16.35 0.35 5.96
CA ALA A 52 16.87 -0.88 6.56
C ALA A 52 18.32 -0.75 7.08
N ILE A 53 18.80 0.45 7.41
CA ILE A 53 20.19 0.68 7.86
C ILE A 53 20.42 0.12 9.27
N ASP A 54 19.45 0.30 10.16
CA ASP A 54 19.55 -0.03 11.59
C ASP A 54 18.40 -0.95 12.09
N ARG A 55 17.64 -1.49 11.18
CA ARG A 55 16.44 -2.32 11.45
C ARG A 55 16.09 -3.23 10.29
N GLU A 56 15.26 -4.20 10.53
CA GLU A 56 14.65 -5.00 9.47
C GLU A 56 13.45 -4.26 8.87
N VAL A 57 13.33 -4.31 7.54
CA VAL A 57 12.18 -3.75 6.80
C VAL A 57 11.60 -4.84 5.92
N VAL A 58 10.31 -5.08 6.01
CA VAL A 58 9.60 -6.06 5.21
C VAL A 58 8.51 -5.37 4.38
N THR A 59 8.42 -5.74 3.11
CA THR A 59 7.35 -5.29 2.23
C THR A 59 6.72 -6.50 1.54
N PRO A 60 5.51 -6.92 1.95
CA PRO A 60 4.79 -8.01 1.30
C PRO A 60 4.08 -7.53 0.03
N ASP A 61 3.89 -8.44 -0.91
CA ASP A 61 2.83 -8.31 -1.89
C ASP A 61 1.52 -8.67 -1.19
N ARG A 62 0.53 -7.79 -1.28
CA ARG A 62 -0.79 -8.04 -0.67
C ARG A 62 -1.46 -9.23 -1.36
N ARG A 63 -2.39 -9.93 -0.66
CA ARG A 63 -3.17 -11.02 -1.26
C ARG A 63 -3.76 -10.60 -2.61
N GLY A 64 -3.59 -11.42 -3.63
CA GLY A 64 -4.08 -11.14 -4.98
C GLY A 64 -3.25 -10.16 -5.79
N TRP A 65 -2.07 -9.74 -5.32
CA TRP A 65 -1.11 -8.92 -6.06
C TRP A 65 0.27 -9.58 -6.16
N GLY A 66 1.01 -9.18 -7.18
CA GLY A 66 2.42 -9.50 -7.36
C GLY A 66 2.68 -10.99 -7.35
N GLU A 67 3.62 -11.41 -6.52
CA GLU A 67 3.99 -12.81 -6.34
C GLU A 67 3.16 -13.54 -5.26
N SER A 68 2.26 -12.83 -4.54
CA SER A 68 1.32 -13.46 -3.62
C SER A 68 0.22 -14.20 -4.39
N THR A 69 -0.29 -15.29 -3.81
CA THR A 69 -1.35 -16.04 -4.47
C THR A 69 -2.68 -15.29 -4.46
N TRP A 70 -3.52 -15.62 -5.39
CA TRP A 70 -4.90 -15.18 -5.43
C TRP A 70 -5.73 -16.01 -4.45
N SER A 71 -6.70 -15.38 -3.79
CA SER A 71 -7.59 -16.07 -2.88
C SER A 71 -8.56 -16.96 -3.67
N PRO A 72 -8.55 -18.27 -3.45
CA PRO A 72 -9.54 -19.16 -4.07
C PRO A 72 -10.96 -18.83 -3.64
N SER A 73 -11.17 -18.43 -2.39
CA SER A 73 -12.47 -18.03 -1.86
C SER A 73 -12.87 -16.60 -2.24
N LYS A 74 -11.97 -15.84 -2.91
CA LYS A 74 -12.13 -14.41 -3.26
C LYS A 74 -12.30 -13.51 -2.02
N ASP A 75 -11.78 -13.94 -0.90
CA ASP A 75 -11.78 -13.15 0.33
C ASP A 75 -10.69 -12.08 0.30
N TYR A 76 -11.11 -10.87 -0.02
CA TYR A 76 -10.34 -9.62 0.00
C TYR A 76 -10.93 -8.67 1.04
N SER A 77 -11.63 -9.19 2.03
CA SER A 77 -12.23 -8.43 3.12
C SER A 77 -11.17 -7.69 3.94
N ARG A 78 -11.60 -6.67 4.68
CA ARG A 78 -10.72 -5.96 5.60
C ARG A 78 -10.12 -6.90 6.63
N ASP A 79 -10.92 -7.81 7.18
CA ASP A 79 -10.46 -8.78 8.19
C ASP A 79 -9.36 -9.67 7.63
N ALA A 80 -9.53 -10.22 6.43
CA ALA A 80 -8.49 -10.99 5.77
C ALA A 80 -7.20 -10.18 5.52
N LEU A 81 -7.32 -8.86 5.21
CA LEU A 81 -6.16 -7.98 5.07
C LEU A 81 -5.47 -7.65 6.40
N LEU A 82 -6.21 -7.60 7.51
CA LEU A 82 -5.63 -7.48 8.86
C LEU A 82 -4.91 -8.76 9.26
N ASP A 83 -5.50 -9.93 8.96
CA ASP A 83 -4.88 -11.24 9.19
C ASP A 83 -3.60 -11.42 8.39
N ASP A 84 -3.50 -10.85 7.17
CA ASP A 84 -2.27 -10.83 6.39
C ASP A 84 -1.14 -10.11 7.12
N ILE A 85 -1.41 -8.96 7.74
CA ILE A 85 -0.43 -8.22 8.53
C ILE A 85 0.04 -9.09 9.71
N LEU A 86 -0.89 -9.72 10.41
CA LEU A 86 -0.58 -10.61 11.53
C LEU A 86 0.24 -11.82 11.08
N ALA A 87 -0.12 -12.45 9.97
CA ALA A 87 0.60 -13.60 9.41
C ALA A 87 2.03 -13.24 9.00
N VAL A 88 2.24 -12.12 8.28
CA VAL A 88 3.56 -11.68 7.88
C VAL A 88 4.42 -11.40 9.11
N THR A 89 3.91 -10.62 10.08
CA THR A 89 4.67 -10.24 11.28
C THR A 89 4.97 -11.44 12.19
N ALA A 90 4.07 -12.41 12.29
CA ALA A 90 4.34 -13.68 12.98
C ALA A 90 5.41 -14.51 12.25
N GLY A 91 5.34 -14.59 10.91
CA GLY A 91 6.31 -15.33 10.10
C GLY A 91 7.74 -14.81 10.22
N VAL A 92 7.91 -13.48 10.38
CA VAL A 92 9.20 -12.84 10.64
C VAL A 92 9.49 -12.65 12.12
N ARG A 93 8.63 -13.13 13.01
CA ARG A 93 8.76 -13.13 14.49
C ARG A 93 8.84 -11.75 15.11
N TRP A 94 7.96 -10.84 14.67
CA TRP A 94 7.85 -9.50 15.22
C TRP A 94 6.66 -9.39 16.19
N ASP A 95 6.92 -9.01 17.41
CA ASP A 95 5.88 -8.71 18.40
C ASP A 95 5.37 -7.27 18.25
N LYS A 96 6.28 -6.33 18.01
CA LYS A 96 5.98 -4.91 17.83
C LYS A 96 6.72 -4.36 16.62
N PHE A 97 6.05 -3.50 15.84
CA PHE A 97 6.61 -2.95 14.60
C PHE A 97 6.07 -1.56 14.28
N ILE A 98 6.69 -0.91 13.31
CA ILE A 98 6.21 0.31 12.68
C ILE A 98 5.45 -0.09 11.43
N LEU A 99 4.24 0.43 11.25
CA LEU A 99 3.42 0.14 10.08
C LEU A 99 3.38 1.34 9.15
N MET A 100 3.75 1.13 7.90
CA MET A 100 3.68 2.12 6.82
C MET A 100 2.76 1.63 5.72
N GLY A 101 1.94 2.51 5.15
CA GLY A 101 1.08 2.13 4.02
C GLY A 101 0.78 3.29 3.10
N HIS A 102 0.72 2.99 1.80
CA HIS A 102 0.50 3.94 0.73
C HIS A 102 -0.89 3.75 0.09
N SER A 103 -1.54 4.88 -0.23
CA SER A 103 -2.74 4.87 -1.08
C SER A 103 -3.82 3.93 -0.54
N GLY A 104 -4.20 2.92 -1.31
CA GLY A 104 -5.22 1.93 -0.94
C GLY A 104 -4.87 1.02 0.24
N ALA A 105 -3.65 1.09 0.79
CA ALA A 105 -3.32 0.44 2.06
C ALA A 105 -3.75 1.29 3.27
N GLY A 106 -4.04 2.58 3.10
CA GLY A 106 -4.39 3.49 4.19
C GLY A 106 -5.53 3.00 5.08
N PRO A 107 -6.69 2.63 4.54
CA PRO A 107 -7.80 2.10 5.34
C PRO A 107 -7.41 0.85 6.15
N VAL A 108 -6.54 0.00 5.58
CA VAL A 108 -6.09 -1.23 6.24
C VAL A 108 -5.16 -0.94 7.41
N ILE A 109 -4.16 -0.07 7.22
CA ILE A 109 -3.20 0.27 8.28
C ILE A 109 -3.84 1.09 9.41
N ILE A 110 -4.81 1.96 9.09
CA ILE A 110 -5.58 2.71 10.09
C ILE A 110 -6.45 1.75 10.90
N SER A 111 -7.18 0.85 10.23
CA SER A 111 -7.97 -0.17 10.91
C SER A 111 -7.10 -1.11 11.77
N PHE A 112 -5.91 -1.47 11.28
CA PHE A 112 -4.96 -2.26 12.07
C PHE A 112 -4.52 -1.51 13.33
N ALA A 113 -4.21 -0.21 13.22
CA ALA A 113 -3.79 0.62 14.36
C ALA A 113 -4.88 0.77 15.42
N VAL A 114 -6.15 0.73 15.03
CA VAL A 114 -7.30 0.77 15.96
C VAL A 114 -7.49 -0.58 16.65
N ASN A 115 -7.41 -1.68 15.90
CA ASN A 115 -7.73 -3.02 16.42
C ASN A 115 -6.55 -3.67 17.16
N PHE A 116 -5.30 -3.33 16.81
CA PHE A 116 -4.07 -3.92 17.35
C PHE A 116 -3.06 -2.84 17.80
N PRO A 117 -3.46 -1.85 18.64
CA PRO A 117 -2.59 -0.72 19.00
C PRO A 117 -1.29 -1.18 19.71
N ASP A 118 -1.35 -2.24 20.49
CA ASP A 118 -0.20 -2.75 21.27
C ASP A 118 0.88 -3.38 20.36
N ARG A 119 0.51 -3.76 19.13
CA ARG A 119 1.42 -4.30 18.12
C ARG A 119 2.20 -3.20 17.40
N LEU A 120 1.80 -1.94 17.53
CA LEU A 120 2.41 -0.82 16.81
C LEU A 120 3.21 0.10 17.71
N GLU A 121 4.42 0.46 17.27
CA GLU A 121 5.18 1.55 17.85
C GLU A 121 4.80 2.88 17.20
N LYS A 122 4.70 2.90 15.87
CA LYS A 122 4.38 4.10 15.08
C LYS A 122 3.62 3.73 13.81
N LEU A 123 2.90 4.71 13.27
CA LEU A 123 2.13 4.59 12.03
C LEU A 123 2.58 5.67 11.04
N VAL A 124 2.90 5.27 9.81
CA VAL A 124 3.26 6.19 8.71
C VAL A 124 2.24 6.05 7.58
N ILE A 125 1.40 7.06 7.42
CA ILE A 125 0.38 7.12 6.37
C ILE A 125 1.01 7.85 5.18
N VAL A 126 1.06 7.19 4.01
CA VAL A 126 1.66 7.77 2.80
C VAL A 126 0.59 7.98 1.76
N ASP A 127 0.23 9.23 1.52
CA ASP A 127 -0.69 9.70 0.48
C ASP A 127 -1.94 8.82 0.29
N SER A 128 -2.54 8.41 1.40
CA SER A 128 -3.74 7.60 1.41
C SER A 128 -4.97 8.44 1.13
N GLN A 129 -5.81 7.95 0.24
CA GLN A 129 -7.03 8.64 -0.16
C GLN A 129 -7.99 8.80 1.03
N MET A 130 -8.19 10.04 1.48
CA MET A 130 -9.12 10.39 2.56
C MET A 130 -10.51 10.72 2.06
N ASN A 131 -10.63 11.38 0.91
CA ASN A 131 -11.91 11.62 0.23
C ASN A 131 -11.95 10.83 -1.07
N ARG A 132 -12.95 10.00 -1.23
CA ARG A 132 -13.33 9.50 -2.54
C ARG A 132 -14.55 10.31 -2.95
N ASP A 133 -14.39 11.20 -3.93
CA ASP A 133 -15.54 11.85 -4.56
C ASP A 133 -16.47 10.75 -5.08
N GLU A 134 -17.75 10.89 -4.79
CA GLU A 134 -18.80 9.96 -5.22
C GLU A 134 -18.79 9.76 -6.73
N ASN A 135 -18.32 10.76 -7.46
CA ASN A 135 -18.25 10.78 -8.91
C ASN A 135 -16.88 10.31 -9.46
N ALA A 136 -15.80 10.35 -8.68
CA ALA A 136 -14.46 9.95 -9.11
C ALA A 136 -14.31 8.43 -9.27
N GLY A 137 -15.23 7.63 -8.71
CA GLY A 137 -15.23 6.17 -8.81
C GLY A 137 -15.93 5.59 -10.02
N ALA A 138 -16.73 6.40 -10.72
CA ALA A 138 -17.53 5.93 -11.85
C ALA A 138 -16.75 5.78 -13.17
N GLY A 139 -15.53 6.34 -13.25
CA GLY A 139 -14.77 6.46 -14.50
C GLY A 139 -13.71 5.40 -14.77
N GLN A 140 -13.24 4.66 -13.79
CA GLN A 140 -12.25 3.62 -14.01
C GLN A 140 -12.69 2.29 -13.40
N LYS A 141 -13.53 1.57 -14.11
CA LYS A 141 -13.60 0.11 -14.01
C LYS A 141 -12.29 -0.47 -14.52
N ILE A 142 -11.22 -0.37 -13.73
CA ILE A 142 -10.05 -1.21 -13.93
C ILE A 142 -10.41 -2.54 -13.28
N GLY A 143 -10.85 -3.45 -14.07
CA GLY A 143 -11.16 -4.78 -13.62
C GLY A 143 -12.48 -5.29 -14.16
N ASN A 144 -12.45 -6.40 -14.68
CA ASN A 144 -13.35 -7.39 -15.23
C ASN A 144 -13.86 -7.11 -16.65
N PRO A 145 -13.54 -7.99 -17.60
CA PRO A 145 -12.70 -9.17 -17.48
C PRO A 145 -11.20 -8.82 -17.36
N PRO A 146 -10.31 -9.80 -17.00
CA PRO A 146 -8.87 -9.57 -16.96
C PRO A 146 -8.43 -9.02 -18.29
N GLN A 147 -7.79 -7.85 -18.27
CA GLN A 147 -7.31 -7.24 -19.50
C GLN A 147 -6.05 -7.99 -19.93
N ILE A 148 -6.10 -8.62 -21.12
CA ILE A 148 -4.97 -9.31 -21.74
C ILE A 148 -4.44 -8.43 -22.86
N TRP A 149 -3.14 -8.19 -22.84
CA TRP A 149 -2.44 -7.41 -23.85
C TRP A 149 -1.52 -8.31 -24.68
N PRO A 150 -1.44 -8.11 -26.00
CA PRO A 150 -0.59 -8.94 -26.86
C PRO A 150 0.91 -8.78 -26.58
N THR A 151 1.34 -7.61 -26.09
CA THR A 151 2.74 -7.30 -25.77
C THR A 151 2.84 -6.49 -24.47
N VAL A 152 4.04 -6.43 -23.89
CA VAL A 152 4.35 -5.60 -22.72
C VAL A 152 4.09 -4.13 -23.02
N GLU A 153 4.49 -3.66 -24.20
CA GLU A 153 4.31 -2.29 -24.66
C GLU A 153 2.82 -1.93 -24.78
N ALA A 154 2.01 -2.87 -25.25
CA ALA A 154 0.56 -2.69 -25.30
C ALA A 154 -0.06 -2.60 -23.91
N ALA A 155 0.50 -3.31 -22.92
CA ALA A 155 0.07 -3.20 -21.52
C ALA A 155 0.47 -1.84 -20.89
N MET A 156 1.64 -1.33 -21.22
CA MET A 156 2.18 -0.06 -20.70
C MET A 156 1.45 1.17 -21.28
N ALA A 157 1.08 1.12 -22.55
CA ALA A 157 0.61 2.28 -23.32
C ALA A 157 -0.58 3.06 -22.69
N PRO A 158 -1.63 2.42 -22.14
CA PRO A 158 -2.71 3.13 -21.47
C PRO A 158 -2.24 3.91 -20.24
N PHE A 159 -1.31 3.35 -19.49
CA PHE A 159 -0.80 3.93 -18.25
C PHE A 159 0.19 5.08 -18.50
N ALA A 160 0.97 4.99 -19.59
CA ALA A 160 1.89 6.06 -20.00
C ALA A 160 1.17 7.36 -20.38
N LYS A 161 -0.11 7.27 -20.75
CA LYS A 161 -0.95 8.42 -21.17
C LYS A 161 -1.70 9.09 -20.02
N LEU A 162 -1.59 8.58 -18.80
CA LEU A 162 -2.24 9.18 -17.64
C LEU A 162 -1.55 10.52 -17.29
N ASN A 163 -2.30 11.46 -16.71
CA ASN A 163 -1.74 12.72 -16.23
C ASN A 163 -0.64 12.51 -15.16
N ASN A 164 -0.74 11.42 -14.43
CA ASN A 164 0.26 10.97 -13.46
C ASN A 164 0.62 9.51 -13.79
N PRO A 165 1.51 9.29 -14.79
CA PRO A 165 1.82 7.94 -15.21
C PRO A 165 2.60 7.19 -14.12
N PRO A 166 2.16 5.98 -13.72
CA PRO A 166 2.91 5.15 -12.79
C PRO A 166 4.19 4.62 -13.44
N ARG A 167 5.14 4.17 -12.62
CA ARG A 167 6.36 3.53 -13.09
C ARG A 167 6.07 2.40 -14.07
N PHE A 168 5.02 1.62 -13.83
CA PHE A 168 4.54 0.56 -14.73
C PHE A 168 4.36 1.03 -16.18
N GLY A 169 3.83 2.22 -16.42
CA GLY A 169 3.63 2.78 -17.76
C GLY A 169 4.90 3.33 -18.42
N LEU A 170 5.95 3.59 -17.65
CA LEU A 170 7.15 4.30 -18.09
C LEU A 170 8.41 3.41 -18.16
N ASP A 171 8.44 2.33 -17.39
CA ASP A 171 9.60 1.48 -17.19
C ASP A 171 9.25 0.03 -17.59
N ARG A 172 9.89 -0.43 -18.67
CA ARG A 172 9.65 -1.77 -19.22
C ARG A 172 10.04 -2.88 -18.25
N GLU A 173 11.10 -2.70 -17.48
CA GLU A 173 11.51 -3.68 -16.47
C GLU A 173 10.45 -3.81 -15.39
N ARG A 174 9.95 -2.66 -14.90
CA ARG A 174 8.84 -2.65 -13.94
C ARG A 174 7.57 -3.29 -14.50
N ALA A 175 7.26 -3.03 -15.76
CA ALA A 175 6.11 -3.65 -16.42
C ALA A 175 6.26 -5.17 -16.48
N LEU A 176 7.44 -5.68 -16.83
CA LEU A 176 7.73 -7.12 -16.83
C LEU A 176 7.58 -7.75 -15.44
N GLN A 177 7.96 -7.03 -14.37
CA GLN A 177 7.77 -7.50 -13.00
C GLN A 177 6.29 -7.59 -12.59
N ALA A 178 5.45 -6.68 -13.09
CA ALA A 178 4.03 -6.62 -12.77
C ALA A 178 3.16 -7.53 -13.65
N LEU A 179 3.70 -8.06 -14.73
CA LEU A 179 2.95 -8.84 -15.71
C LEU A 179 3.26 -10.33 -15.60
N ILE A 180 2.23 -11.15 -15.78
CA ILE A 180 2.34 -12.57 -16.02
C ILE A 180 2.08 -12.83 -17.52
N LYS A 181 2.91 -13.69 -18.12
CA LYS A 181 2.72 -14.16 -19.49
C LYS A 181 1.73 -15.33 -19.49
N THR A 182 0.72 -15.24 -20.32
CA THR A 182 -0.27 -16.31 -20.58
C THR A 182 -0.16 -16.77 -22.04
N GLU A 183 -0.90 -17.80 -22.42
CA GLU A 183 -1.00 -18.24 -23.81
C GLU A 183 -1.59 -17.16 -24.73
N GLN A 184 -2.45 -16.30 -24.19
CA GLN A 184 -3.14 -15.24 -24.94
C GLN A 184 -2.41 -13.89 -24.93
N GLY A 185 -1.32 -13.75 -24.16
CA GLY A 185 -0.58 -12.50 -24.01
C GLY A 185 -0.13 -12.22 -22.59
N TYR A 186 -0.23 -10.98 -22.16
CA TYR A 186 0.21 -10.51 -20.84
C TYR A 186 -0.96 -9.94 -20.05
N MET A 187 -1.02 -10.23 -18.76
CA MET A 187 -1.97 -9.66 -17.82
C MET A 187 -1.26 -9.20 -16.54
N LEU A 188 -1.85 -8.29 -15.78
CA LEU A 188 -1.30 -7.91 -14.47
C LEU A 188 -1.29 -9.11 -13.52
N LYS A 189 -0.24 -9.21 -12.72
CA LYS A 189 -0.16 -10.12 -11.55
C LYS A 189 -1.10 -9.62 -10.44
N ARG A 190 -2.36 -9.51 -10.78
CA ARG A 190 -3.42 -9.07 -9.88
C ARG A 190 -4.68 -9.87 -10.17
N ASP A 191 -5.29 -10.40 -9.13
CA ASP A 191 -6.57 -11.09 -9.27
C ASP A 191 -7.61 -10.12 -9.84
N PRO A 192 -8.23 -10.44 -10.99
CA PRO A 192 -9.29 -9.61 -11.56
C PRO A 192 -10.47 -9.41 -10.62
N ASP A 193 -10.79 -10.42 -9.80
CA ASP A 193 -11.87 -10.36 -8.82
C ASP A 193 -11.54 -9.44 -7.64
N ASN A 194 -10.25 -9.16 -7.43
CA ASN A 194 -9.78 -8.17 -6.47
C ASN A 194 -10.03 -6.70 -6.94
N ALA A 195 -10.61 -6.48 -8.10
CA ALA A 195 -11.05 -5.15 -8.54
C ALA A 195 -12.11 -4.55 -7.61
N ASN A 196 -12.82 -5.41 -6.88
CA ASN A 196 -13.81 -5.06 -5.88
C ASN A 196 -13.23 -4.93 -4.46
N THR A 197 -11.98 -4.51 -4.30
CA THR A 197 -11.35 -4.28 -2.98
C THR A 197 -12.03 -3.21 -2.13
N ASN A 198 -13.13 -2.68 -2.59
CA ASN A 198 -14.10 -1.95 -1.79
C ASN A 198 -15.18 -2.88 -1.21
N ALA A 199 -15.16 -4.18 -1.53
CA ALA A 199 -16.01 -5.17 -0.90
C ALA A 199 -15.49 -5.45 0.52
N ILE A 200 -16.34 -5.23 1.49
CA ILE A 200 -16.09 -5.56 2.88
C ILE A 200 -17.13 -6.62 3.27
N GLY A 201 -16.63 -7.79 3.64
CA GLY A 201 -17.48 -8.89 4.08
C GLY A 201 -18.32 -9.56 2.99
N GLU A 202 -18.96 -10.65 3.33
CA GLU A 202 -19.76 -11.50 2.45
C GLU A 202 -20.64 -10.70 1.45
N GLY A 203 -20.17 -10.60 0.21
CA GLY A 203 -20.94 -10.13 -0.93
C GLY A 203 -21.44 -8.68 -0.89
N ALA A 204 -21.15 -7.92 0.14
CA ALA A 204 -21.58 -6.53 0.26
C ALA A 204 -20.41 -5.59 -0.08
N ALA A 205 -20.37 -5.13 -1.33
CA ALA A 205 -19.62 -3.92 -1.63
C ALA A 205 -20.21 -2.80 -0.77
N LEU A 206 -19.49 -2.39 0.28
CA LEU A 206 -19.85 -1.14 0.95
C LEU A 206 -19.67 0.00 -0.06
N PRO A 207 -20.63 0.90 -0.17
CA PRO A 207 -20.48 2.09 -0.99
C PRO A 207 -19.17 2.80 -0.62
N ALA A 208 -18.44 3.30 -1.60
CA ALA A 208 -17.18 4.03 -1.37
C ALA A 208 -17.30 5.10 -0.26
N ARG A 209 -18.46 5.71 -0.12
CA ARG A 209 -18.84 6.61 0.97
C ARG A 209 -18.68 6.02 2.37
N ARG A 210 -19.07 4.76 2.56
CA ARG A 210 -19.00 4.12 3.88
C ARG A 210 -17.56 3.83 4.26
N LEU A 211 -16.75 3.41 3.29
CA LEU A 211 -15.31 3.20 3.50
C LEU A 211 -14.60 4.47 3.95
N VAL A 212 -14.87 5.59 3.29
CA VAL A 212 -14.27 6.88 3.64
C VAL A 212 -14.75 7.38 5.01
N ARG A 213 -16.02 7.17 5.36
CA ARG A 213 -16.53 7.51 6.69
C ARG A 213 -15.88 6.66 7.77
N GLU A 214 -15.78 5.37 7.56
CA GLU A 214 -15.15 4.47 8.53
C GLU A 214 -13.67 4.85 8.72
N MET A 215 -12.94 5.16 7.65
CA MET A 215 -11.55 5.58 7.75
C MET A 215 -11.38 6.89 8.54
N TRP A 216 -12.24 7.90 8.34
CA TRP A 216 -12.22 9.12 9.13
C TRP A 216 -12.54 8.84 10.60
N MET A 217 -13.53 8.02 10.88
CA MET A 217 -13.86 7.63 12.25
C MET A 217 -12.73 6.85 12.91
N GLU A 218 -12.20 5.85 12.23
CA GLU A 218 -11.09 5.03 12.70
C GLU A 218 -9.84 5.88 12.93
N LEU A 219 -9.53 6.84 12.05
CA LEU A 219 -8.40 7.75 12.22
C LEU A 219 -8.49 8.53 13.55
N GLY A 220 -9.70 8.96 13.95
CA GLY A 220 -9.96 9.58 15.25
C GLY A 220 -9.76 8.66 16.45
N MET A 221 -9.77 7.34 16.23
CA MET A 221 -9.55 6.32 17.28
C MET A 221 -8.09 5.89 17.39
N VAL A 222 -7.22 6.27 16.44
CA VAL A 222 -5.80 5.89 16.43
C VAL A 222 -5.09 6.53 17.63
N LYS A 223 -4.56 5.70 18.51
CA LYS A 223 -3.75 6.11 19.68
C LYS A 223 -2.26 6.02 19.42
N THR A 224 -1.86 5.21 18.45
CA THR A 224 -0.48 5.03 18.02
C THR A 224 0.07 6.35 17.47
N PRO A 225 1.27 6.82 17.86
CA PRO A 225 1.88 7.98 17.23
C PRO A 225 1.92 7.81 15.71
N ALA A 226 1.40 8.80 14.99
CA ALA A 226 1.23 8.74 13.54
C ALA A 226 1.73 9.98 12.82
N ILE A 227 2.14 9.84 11.56
CA ILE A 227 2.39 10.95 10.63
C ILE A 227 1.71 10.69 9.30
N LEU A 228 1.39 11.77 8.59
CA LEU A 228 0.94 11.75 7.21
C LEU A 228 2.01 12.38 6.31
N VAL A 229 2.55 11.62 5.35
CA VAL A 229 3.37 12.14 4.26
C VAL A 229 2.52 12.19 3.01
N ARG A 230 2.30 13.36 2.42
CA ARG A 230 1.40 13.54 1.27
C ARG A 230 2.04 14.33 0.12
N GLY A 231 1.65 14.01 -1.10
CA GLY A 231 2.06 14.78 -2.27
C GLY A 231 1.38 16.16 -2.31
N LEU A 232 2.15 17.22 -2.57
CA LEU A 232 1.60 18.58 -2.73
C LEU A 232 0.68 18.69 -3.96
N GLN A 233 0.95 17.91 -5.01
CA GLN A 233 0.16 17.86 -6.23
C GLN A 233 -0.70 16.59 -6.34
N SER A 234 -0.92 15.90 -5.19
CA SER A 234 -1.75 14.71 -5.16
C SER A 234 -3.23 15.04 -5.31
N ASP A 235 -3.90 14.37 -6.22
CA ASP A 235 -5.35 14.40 -6.39
C ASP A 235 -6.11 13.70 -5.26
N ARG A 236 -5.38 13.03 -4.35
CA ARG A 236 -5.94 12.33 -3.18
C ARG A 236 -6.16 13.25 -1.99
N PHE A 237 -5.53 14.41 -1.98
CA PHE A 237 -5.60 15.42 -0.93
C PHE A 237 -5.97 16.79 -1.50
N PRO A 238 -7.21 17.01 -1.98
CA PRO A 238 -7.67 18.32 -2.36
C PRO A 238 -7.70 19.26 -1.15
N PRO A 239 -7.70 20.59 -1.35
CA PRO A 239 -7.56 21.58 -0.28
C PRO A 239 -8.52 21.37 0.90
N GLU A 240 -9.78 21.05 0.63
CA GLU A 240 -10.80 20.79 1.64
C GLU A 240 -10.48 19.56 2.50
N THR A 241 -9.86 18.53 1.92
CA THR A 241 -9.39 17.35 2.67
C THR A 241 -8.24 17.71 3.60
N VAL A 242 -7.29 18.53 3.11
CA VAL A 242 -6.16 19.02 3.92
C VAL A 242 -6.65 19.86 5.07
N GLU A 243 -7.58 20.78 4.83
CA GLU A 243 -8.19 21.63 5.85
C GLU A 243 -8.91 20.78 6.91
N ARG A 244 -9.75 19.85 6.48
CA ARG A 244 -10.46 18.95 7.38
C ARG A 244 -9.50 18.12 8.22
N PHE A 245 -8.47 17.52 7.61
CA PHE A 245 -7.47 16.73 8.32
C PHE A 245 -6.74 17.56 9.36
N THR A 246 -6.33 18.77 9.01
CA THR A 246 -5.64 19.69 9.92
C THR A 246 -6.49 20.07 11.11
N LYS A 247 -7.78 20.29 10.88
CA LYS A 247 -8.75 20.70 11.90
C LYS A 247 -9.13 19.54 12.83
N GLU A 248 -9.44 18.37 12.27
CA GLU A 248 -9.96 17.23 13.03
C GLU A 248 -8.84 16.39 13.68
N TYR A 249 -7.64 16.36 13.08
CA TYR A 249 -6.51 15.53 13.55
C TYR A 249 -5.21 16.33 13.71
N PRO A 250 -5.20 17.42 14.50
CA PRO A 250 -4.01 18.28 14.67
C PRO A 250 -2.85 17.54 15.34
N HIS A 251 -3.12 16.43 16.01
CA HIS A 251 -2.13 15.58 16.66
C HIS A 251 -1.37 14.66 15.70
N ILE A 252 -1.80 14.56 14.43
CA ILE A 252 -1.11 13.81 13.39
C ILE A 252 -0.37 14.80 12.48
N PRO A 253 0.95 14.98 12.64
CA PRO A 253 1.72 15.90 11.81
C PRO A 253 1.64 15.52 10.33
N GLN A 254 1.49 16.53 9.47
CA GLN A 254 1.49 16.40 8.03
C GLN A 254 2.80 16.88 7.45
N PHE A 255 3.37 16.10 6.53
CA PHE A 255 4.59 16.42 5.79
C PHE A 255 4.28 16.43 4.28
N PRO A 256 3.93 17.60 3.73
CA PRO A 256 3.75 17.75 2.29
C PRO A 256 5.10 17.66 1.58
N VAL A 257 5.18 16.84 0.53
CA VAL A 257 6.38 16.66 -0.29
C VAL A 257 6.09 17.02 -1.74
N ASN A 258 7.12 17.44 -2.48
CA ASN A 258 6.98 17.83 -3.90
C ASN A 258 6.76 16.57 -4.77
N SER A 259 5.54 16.10 -4.80
CA SER A 259 5.11 14.87 -5.49
C SER A 259 3.64 14.95 -5.84
N GLN A 260 3.25 14.21 -6.85
CA GLN A 260 1.88 13.75 -7.07
C GLN A 260 1.61 12.55 -6.15
N HIS A 261 0.60 11.73 -6.49
CA HIS A 261 0.18 10.58 -5.69
C HIS A 261 1.28 9.52 -5.46
N ASP A 262 2.19 9.32 -6.42
CA ASP A 262 3.24 8.30 -6.35
C ASP A 262 4.46 8.79 -5.54
N VAL A 263 4.24 9.11 -4.26
CA VAL A 263 5.27 9.64 -3.35
C VAL A 263 6.50 8.73 -3.25
N PRO A 264 6.38 7.39 -3.15
CA PRO A 264 7.55 6.51 -3.05
C PRO A 264 8.50 6.61 -4.25
N ARG A 265 7.98 6.93 -5.43
CA ARG A 265 8.76 7.10 -6.66
C ARG A 265 9.22 8.54 -6.88
N MET A 266 8.33 9.50 -6.66
CA MET A 266 8.58 10.90 -7.06
C MET A 266 9.34 11.69 -6.02
N ALA A 267 9.21 11.35 -4.75
CA ALA A 267 9.88 12.03 -3.64
C ALA A 267 10.44 11.02 -2.60
N PRO A 268 11.20 9.97 -3.03
CA PRO A 268 11.69 8.94 -2.12
C PRO A 268 12.55 9.51 -1.00
N ASP A 269 13.45 10.44 -1.29
CA ASP A 269 14.37 11.01 -0.30
C ASP A 269 13.63 11.80 0.78
N ALA A 270 12.60 12.57 0.39
CA ALA A 270 11.77 13.29 1.33
C ALA A 270 10.93 12.33 2.20
N LEU A 271 10.34 11.29 1.61
CA LEU A 271 9.62 10.25 2.33
C LEU A 271 10.53 9.56 3.34
N ILE A 272 11.72 9.13 2.91
CA ILE A 272 12.72 8.48 3.76
C ILE A 272 13.15 9.43 4.89
N GLY A 273 13.46 10.68 4.57
CA GLY A 273 13.91 11.68 5.55
C GLY A 273 12.87 11.95 6.64
N HIS A 274 11.60 12.20 6.26
CA HIS A 274 10.51 12.39 7.23
C HIS A 274 10.25 11.13 8.05
N THR A 275 10.28 9.97 7.41
CA THR A 275 10.12 8.68 8.11
C THR A 275 11.23 8.48 9.12
N LYS A 276 12.51 8.60 8.72
CA LYS A 276 13.67 8.45 9.62
C LYS A 276 13.59 9.38 10.82
N LYS A 277 13.32 10.67 10.59
CA LYS A 277 13.14 11.64 11.67
C LYS A 277 12.05 11.24 12.65
N PHE A 278 10.93 10.75 12.13
CA PHE A 278 9.80 10.34 12.97
C PHE A 278 10.09 9.08 13.77
N ILE A 279 10.73 8.08 13.16
CA ILE A 279 11.02 6.79 13.81
C ILE A 279 12.30 6.78 14.65
N GLY A 280 13.08 7.87 14.65
CA GLY A 280 14.34 7.96 15.39
C GLY A 280 15.46 7.13 14.77
N SER A 281 15.53 7.08 13.42
CA SER A 281 16.67 6.51 12.68
C SER A 281 17.74 7.57 12.39
N VAL A 282 18.98 7.10 12.27
CA VAL A 282 20.13 7.94 11.86
C VAL A 282 20.14 8.14 10.34
#